data_8c0f78fc0caa0bd1b26511de74414220
#
_entry.id   8c0f78fc0caa0bd1b26511de74414220
#
_cell.length_a   1.000
_cell.length_b   1.000
_cell.length_c   1.000
_cell.angle_alpha   90.00
_cell.angle_beta   90.00
_cell.angle_gamma   90.00
#
_symmetry.space_group_name_H-M   'P 1'
#
loop_
_entity.id
_entity.type
_entity.pdbx_description
1 polymer ?
#
loop_
_entity_poly.entity_id
_entity_poly.type
_entity_poly.pdbx_seq_one_letter_code
_entity_poly.pdbx_strand_id
1 'polypeptide(L)'
;MTDSDKALVVFQSKKIRRTWFKDEWHYSLVDIVQALTDSVNSTDYLKKLRKRDEELGSYLGTNCPHVEMLTETGKNRQVLAGNTKDVFRLIQSIPSKNAEPFKRWLAEVGKERIDEIENPELAQERMKEIYSAKDYPQDWIDKRLRGIAIRQNGKKEVLKKKEILLSSQQRFLKQHLE
;
A
#
# COMPACT_ATOMS: atom_id res chain seq x y z
N MET A 1 -1.82 9.96 -23.21
CA MET A 1 -1.39 8.77 -22.46
C MET A 1 -2.35 7.65 -22.83
N THR A 2 -1.87 6.69 -23.61
CA THR A 2 -2.69 5.55 -24.04
C THR A 2 -2.89 4.59 -22.86
N ASP A 3 -4.00 3.84 -22.83
CA ASP A 3 -4.28 2.84 -21.76
C ASP A 3 -3.17 1.78 -21.63
N SER A 4 -2.38 1.58 -22.68
CA SER A 4 -1.20 0.69 -22.69
C SER A 4 -0.08 1.18 -21.74
N ASP A 5 0.12 2.50 -21.60
CA ASP A 5 1.15 3.05 -20.70
C ASP A 5 0.79 2.87 -19.22
N LYS A 6 -0.50 2.69 -18.92
CA LYS A 6 -1.01 2.44 -17.57
C LYS A 6 -0.86 0.98 -17.13
N ALA A 7 -0.70 0.07 -18.09
CA ALA A 7 -0.62 -1.37 -17.82
C ALA A 7 0.78 -1.86 -17.40
N LEU A 8 1.80 -0.98 -17.43
CA LEU A 8 3.18 -1.30 -17.08
C LEU A 8 3.71 -0.36 -16.02
N VAL A 9 4.44 -0.90 -15.07
CA VAL A 9 5.23 -0.15 -14.10
C VAL A 9 6.68 -0.50 -14.29
N VAL A 10 7.55 0.50 -14.37
CA VAL A 10 9.00 0.29 -14.46
C VAL A 10 9.58 0.22 -13.05
N PHE A 11 10.19 -0.90 -12.70
CA PHE A 11 10.90 -1.10 -11.46
C PHE A 11 12.35 -1.48 -11.78
N GLN A 12 13.30 -0.65 -11.35
CA GLN A 12 14.72 -0.83 -11.67
C GLN A 12 14.98 -1.12 -13.18
N SER A 13 14.36 -0.34 -14.04
CA SER A 13 14.41 -0.49 -15.51
C SER A 13 13.76 -1.78 -16.07
N LYS A 14 13.14 -2.61 -15.23
CA LYS A 14 12.38 -3.79 -15.66
C LYS A 14 10.87 -3.47 -15.71
N LYS A 15 10.22 -3.95 -16.76
CA LYS A 15 8.78 -3.75 -16.97
C LYS A 15 7.99 -4.79 -16.16
N ILE A 16 7.02 -4.33 -15.37
CA ILE A 16 6.11 -5.17 -14.59
C ILE A 16 4.71 -4.98 -15.14
N ARG A 17 4.09 -6.06 -15.59
CA ARG A 17 2.70 -6.05 -16.05
C ARG A 17 1.77 -5.86 -14.88
N ARG A 18 0.71 -5.07 -15.09
CA ARG A 18 -0.36 -4.87 -14.13
C ARG A 18 -1.71 -4.79 -14.83
N THR A 19 -2.78 -5.08 -14.10
CA THR A 19 -4.15 -4.92 -14.55
C THR A 19 -5.02 -4.38 -13.44
N TRP A 20 -6.10 -3.70 -13.80
CA TRP A 20 -7.11 -3.23 -12.85
C TRP A 20 -8.10 -4.37 -12.60
N PHE A 21 -8.23 -4.83 -11.38
CA PHE A 21 -9.08 -5.94 -11.00
C PHE A 21 -9.64 -5.71 -9.60
N LYS A 22 -10.97 -5.83 -9.43
CA LYS A 22 -11.67 -5.61 -8.16
C LYS A 22 -11.31 -4.28 -7.49
N ASP A 23 -11.39 -3.18 -8.28
CA ASP A 23 -11.16 -1.80 -7.83
C ASP A 23 -9.75 -1.49 -7.31
N GLU A 24 -8.76 -2.31 -7.66
CA GLU A 24 -7.35 -2.06 -7.34
C GLU A 24 -6.39 -2.60 -8.40
N TRP A 25 -5.13 -2.09 -8.38
CA TRP A 25 -4.09 -2.58 -9.26
C TRP A 25 -3.53 -3.91 -8.78
N HIS A 26 -3.53 -4.89 -9.68
CA HIS A 26 -2.89 -6.19 -9.49
C HIS A 26 -1.66 -6.31 -10.40
N TYR A 27 -0.55 -6.78 -9.84
CA TYR A 27 0.76 -6.89 -10.48
C TYR A 27 1.12 -8.34 -10.70
N SER A 28 1.75 -8.65 -11.83
CA SER A 28 2.27 -9.99 -12.12
C SER A 28 3.36 -10.38 -11.11
N LEU A 29 3.10 -11.42 -10.29
CA LEU A 29 4.07 -11.87 -9.28
C LEU A 29 5.33 -12.48 -9.92
N VAL A 30 5.20 -13.08 -11.10
CA VAL A 30 6.35 -13.61 -11.85
C VAL A 30 7.27 -12.48 -12.33
N ASP A 31 6.69 -11.35 -12.76
CA ASP A 31 7.47 -10.19 -13.21
C ASP A 31 8.19 -9.52 -12.02
N ILE A 32 7.55 -9.48 -10.84
CA ILE A 32 8.19 -9.02 -9.60
C ILE A 32 9.39 -9.89 -9.25
N VAL A 33 9.23 -11.22 -9.30
CA VAL A 33 10.36 -12.15 -9.07
C VAL A 33 11.46 -11.94 -10.10
N GLN A 34 11.11 -11.77 -11.38
CA GLN A 34 12.07 -11.50 -12.44
C GLN A 34 12.82 -10.17 -12.23
N ALA A 35 12.13 -9.17 -11.72
CA ALA A 35 12.74 -7.87 -11.41
C ALA A 35 13.74 -7.95 -10.26
N LEU A 36 13.44 -8.75 -9.25
CA LEU A 36 14.19 -8.80 -7.99
C LEU A 36 15.18 -9.96 -7.88
N THR A 37 15.24 -10.82 -8.88
CA THR A 37 16.17 -11.97 -8.87
C THR A 37 16.92 -12.09 -10.20
N ASP A 38 18.05 -12.74 -10.17
CA ASP A 38 18.80 -13.09 -11.39
C ASP A 38 18.39 -14.46 -11.93
N SER A 39 17.19 -14.92 -11.59
CA SER A 39 16.69 -16.24 -11.99
C SER A 39 16.35 -16.29 -13.48
N VAL A 40 16.91 -17.26 -14.16
CA VAL A 40 16.62 -17.55 -15.58
C VAL A 40 15.15 -17.96 -15.76
N ASN A 41 14.54 -18.59 -14.75
CA ASN A 41 13.15 -19.04 -14.78
C ASN A 41 12.39 -18.56 -13.54
N SER A 42 11.82 -17.36 -13.64
CA SER A 42 11.09 -16.70 -12.54
C SER A 42 9.82 -17.46 -12.14
N THR A 43 9.20 -18.19 -13.06
CA THR A 43 8.03 -19.02 -12.76
C THR A 43 8.40 -20.20 -11.85
N ASP A 44 9.47 -20.90 -12.17
CA ASP A 44 9.96 -22.00 -11.36
C ASP A 44 10.51 -21.52 -10.01
N TYR A 45 11.19 -20.37 -10.00
CA TYR A 45 11.62 -19.71 -8.77
C TYR A 45 10.44 -19.44 -7.83
N LEU A 46 9.35 -18.83 -8.34
CA LEU A 46 8.16 -18.55 -7.55
C LEU A 46 7.52 -19.83 -6.99
N LYS A 47 7.46 -20.91 -7.79
CA LYS A 47 6.97 -22.21 -7.32
C LYS A 47 7.82 -22.77 -6.19
N LYS A 48 9.15 -22.75 -6.33
CA LYS A 48 10.08 -23.20 -5.29
C LYS A 48 10.00 -22.34 -4.04
N LEU A 49 9.87 -21.04 -4.18
CA LEU A 49 9.70 -20.11 -3.06
C LEU A 49 8.44 -20.44 -2.25
N ARG A 50 7.30 -20.60 -2.93
CA ARG A 50 6.03 -20.99 -2.30
C ARG A 50 6.08 -22.35 -1.59
N LYS A 51 6.84 -23.30 -2.13
CA LYS A 51 7.04 -24.62 -1.52
C LYS A 51 7.94 -24.57 -0.29
N ARG A 52 8.97 -23.71 -0.31
CA ARG A 52 9.91 -23.55 0.80
C ARG A 52 9.35 -22.76 1.98
N ASP A 53 8.56 -21.71 1.67
CA ASP A 53 7.84 -20.88 2.62
C ASP A 53 6.35 -21.24 2.52
N GLU A 54 5.90 -22.18 3.37
CA GLU A 54 4.54 -22.69 3.36
C GLU A 54 3.51 -21.61 3.72
N GLU A 55 3.86 -20.68 4.61
CA GLU A 55 3.00 -19.56 4.96
C GLU A 55 2.80 -18.62 3.76
N LEU A 56 3.88 -18.28 3.05
CA LEU A 56 3.78 -17.53 1.80
C LEU A 56 2.97 -18.29 0.75
N GLY A 57 3.21 -19.60 0.62
CA GLY A 57 2.51 -20.46 -0.32
C GLY A 57 0.99 -20.44 -0.11
N SER A 58 0.57 -20.60 1.14
CA SER A 58 -0.83 -20.51 1.58
C SER A 58 -1.40 -19.12 1.36
N TYR A 59 -0.67 -18.08 1.78
CA TYR A 59 -1.09 -16.69 1.63
C TYR A 59 -1.34 -16.34 0.16
N LEU A 60 -0.38 -16.62 -0.74
CA LEU A 60 -0.52 -16.33 -2.17
C LEU A 60 -1.61 -17.17 -2.84
N GLY A 61 -1.83 -18.41 -2.36
CA GLY A 61 -2.91 -19.26 -2.85
C GLY A 61 -4.31 -18.72 -2.54
N THR A 62 -4.45 -18.07 -1.39
CA THR A 62 -5.73 -17.53 -0.90
C THR A 62 -6.01 -16.12 -1.46
N ASN A 63 -4.98 -15.25 -1.51
CA ASN A 63 -5.17 -13.83 -1.77
C ASN A 63 -4.88 -13.44 -3.22
N CYS A 64 -4.06 -14.20 -3.94
CA CYS A 64 -3.62 -13.82 -5.29
C CYS A 64 -4.41 -14.55 -6.37
N PRO A 65 -5.27 -13.87 -7.11
CA PRO A 65 -6.02 -14.46 -8.21
C PRO A 65 -5.15 -14.69 -9.44
N HIS A 66 -5.63 -15.56 -10.34
CA HIS A 66 -5.14 -15.59 -11.71
C HIS A 66 -5.98 -14.61 -12.53
N VAL A 67 -5.31 -13.67 -13.19
CA VAL A 67 -5.93 -12.63 -14.02
C VAL A 67 -5.32 -12.63 -15.41
N GLU A 68 -6.11 -12.23 -16.41
CA GLU A 68 -5.61 -12.10 -17.76
C GLU A 68 -4.67 -10.91 -17.91
N MET A 69 -3.50 -11.17 -18.48
CA MET A 69 -2.52 -10.14 -18.83
C MET A 69 -1.93 -10.41 -20.20
N LEU A 70 -1.67 -9.34 -20.95
CA LEU A 70 -0.98 -9.42 -22.22
C LEU A 70 0.47 -9.90 -22.01
N THR A 71 0.89 -10.85 -22.84
CA THR A 71 2.30 -11.23 -22.98
C THR A 71 3.02 -10.27 -23.92
N GLU A 72 4.35 -10.32 -23.96
CA GLU A 72 5.17 -9.54 -24.90
C GLU A 72 4.81 -9.87 -26.37
N THR A 73 4.28 -11.07 -26.61
CA THR A 73 3.81 -11.52 -27.94
C THR A 73 2.37 -11.09 -28.25
N GLY A 74 1.74 -10.25 -27.41
CA GLY A 74 0.36 -9.78 -27.59
C GLY A 74 -0.74 -10.81 -27.31
N LYS A 75 -0.42 -11.99 -26.72
CA LYS A 75 -1.41 -12.99 -26.34
C LYS A 75 -1.84 -12.81 -24.88
N ASN A 76 -3.13 -12.95 -24.60
CA ASN A 76 -3.63 -13.00 -23.24
C ASN A 76 -3.25 -14.33 -22.56
N ARG A 77 -2.75 -14.25 -21.34
CA ARG A 77 -2.48 -15.41 -20.49
C ARG A 77 -2.95 -15.15 -19.06
N GLN A 78 -3.41 -16.23 -18.42
CA GLN A 78 -3.70 -16.23 -16.98
C GLN A 78 -2.38 -16.18 -16.20
N VAL A 79 -2.23 -15.13 -15.41
CA VAL A 79 -1.02 -14.85 -14.61
C VAL A 79 -1.41 -14.70 -13.15
N LEU A 80 -0.66 -15.34 -12.26
CA LEU A 80 -0.83 -15.13 -10.81
C LEU A 80 -0.44 -13.70 -10.49
N ALA A 81 -1.40 -12.94 -9.95
CA ALA A 81 -1.24 -11.53 -9.67
C ALA A 81 -1.65 -11.20 -8.23
N GLY A 82 -1.03 -10.19 -7.66
CA GLY A 82 -1.33 -9.69 -6.34
C GLY A 82 -1.42 -8.18 -6.31
N ASN A 83 -2.17 -7.65 -5.36
CA ASN A 83 -2.23 -6.22 -5.10
C ASN A 83 -0.92 -5.71 -4.44
N THR A 84 -0.83 -4.44 -4.12
CA THR A 84 0.39 -3.84 -3.52
C THR A 84 0.79 -4.54 -2.22
N LYS A 85 -0.16 -4.92 -1.36
CA LYS A 85 0.10 -5.63 -0.10
C LYS A 85 0.70 -7.01 -0.37
N ASP A 86 0.14 -7.75 -1.33
CA ASP A 86 0.60 -9.08 -1.71
C ASP A 86 2.01 -9.05 -2.30
N VAL A 87 2.29 -8.03 -3.13
CA VAL A 87 3.63 -7.77 -3.66
C VAL A 87 4.63 -7.52 -2.53
N PHE A 88 4.28 -6.69 -1.55
CA PHE A 88 5.15 -6.43 -0.40
C PHE A 88 5.41 -7.69 0.42
N ARG A 89 4.38 -8.52 0.64
CA ARG A 89 4.55 -9.81 1.34
C ARG A 89 5.46 -10.76 0.57
N LEU A 90 5.32 -10.84 -0.77
CA LEU A 90 6.21 -11.63 -1.62
C LEU A 90 7.67 -11.16 -1.52
N ILE A 91 7.92 -9.85 -1.63
CA ILE A 91 9.27 -9.28 -1.61
C ILE A 91 10.02 -9.60 -0.32
N GLN A 92 9.35 -9.59 0.82
CA GLN A 92 9.94 -9.94 2.12
C GLN A 92 10.52 -11.36 2.14
N SER A 93 9.90 -12.30 1.42
CA SER A 93 10.32 -13.69 1.34
C SER A 93 11.39 -13.97 0.28
N ILE A 94 11.72 -13.02 -0.59
CA ILE A 94 12.74 -13.18 -1.63
C ILE A 94 14.14 -12.96 -1.04
N PRO A 95 15.01 -14.00 -0.93
CA PRO A 95 16.37 -13.87 -0.42
C PRO A 95 17.33 -13.46 -1.55
N SER A 96 17.16 -12.26 -2.07
CA SER A 96 18.00 -11.72 -3.15
C SER A 96 18.62 -10.40 -2.75
N LYS A 97 19.89 -10.19 -3.15
CA LYS A 97 20.56 -8.90 -2.97
C LYS A 97 19.82 -7.76 -3.69
N ASN A 98 19.18 -8.05 -4.82
CA ASN A 98 18.42 -7.07 -5.59
C ASN A 98 17.11 -6.67 -4.88
N ALA A 99 16.60 -7.47 -3.94
CA ALA A 99 15.44 -7.14 -3.13
C ALA A 99 15.79 -6.28 -1.89
N GLU A 100 17.05 -6.26 -1.46
CA GLU A 100 17.48 -5.56 -0.24
C GLU A 100 17.22 -4.04 -0.24
N PRO A 101 17.47 -3.29 -1.34
CA PRO A 101 17.14 -1.86 -1.37
C PRO A 101 15.65 -1.60 -1.11
N PHE A 102 14.78 -2.48 -1.65
CA PHE A 102 13.34 -2.35 -1.46
C PHE A 102 12.91 -2.72 -0.03
N LYS A 103 13.53 -3.74 0.57
CA LYS A 103 13.25 -4.12 1.97
C LYS A 103 13.65 -3.01 2.95
N ARG A 104 14.80 -2.34 2.70
CA ARG A 104 15.24 -1.18 3.48
C ARG A 104 14.25 -0.03 3.35
N TRP A 105 13.85 0.30 2.13
CA TRP A 105 12.84 1.31 1.89
C TRP A 105 11.52 1.02 2.62
N LEU A 106 11.05 -0.26 2.61
CA LEU A 106 9.86 -0.64 3.38
C LEU A 106 10.04 -0.45 4.89
N ALA A 107 11.23 -0.72 5.41
CA ALA A 107 11.53 -0.51 6.83
C ALA A 107 11.54 0.98 7.17
N GLU A 108 12.08 1.84 6.30
CA GLU A 108 12.06 3.29 6.44
C GLU A 108 10.62 3.83 6.43
N VAL A 109 9.82 3.45 5.43
CA VAL A 109 8.40 3.85 5.36
C VAL A 109 7.61 3.36 6.58
N GLY A 110 7.89 2.15 7.06
CA GLY A 110 7.28 1.61 8.28
C GLY A 110 7.65 2.44 9.50
N LYS A 111 8.93 2.82 9.64
CA LYS A 111 9.40 3.68 10.73
C LYS A 111 8.75 5.06 10.66
N GLU A 112 8.79 5.71 9.50
CA GLU A 112 8.15 7.01 9.30
C GLU A 112 6.68 7.00 9.70
N ARG A 113 5.96 5.90 9.37
CA ARG A 113 4.55 5.76 9.75
C ARG A 113 4.35 5.64 11.26
N ILE A 114 5.25 4.96 11.97
CA ILE A 114 5.23 4.88 13.44
C ILE A 114 5.52 6.26 14.03
N ASP A 115 6.55 6.96 13.54
CA ASP A 115 6.92 8.31 13.97
C ASP A 115 5.73 9.28 13.77
N GLU A 116 4.99 9.19 12.66
CA GLU A 116 3.78 10.01 12.42
C GLU A 116 2.62 9.70 13.38
N ILE A 117 2.52 8.45 13.86
CA ILE A 117 1.51 8.08 14.86
C ILE A 117 1.86 8.71 16.21
N GLU A 118 3.14 8.74 16.57
CA GLU A 118 3.64 9.34 17.80
C GLU A 118 3.64 10.88 17.71
N ASN A 119 4.01 11.43 16.56
CA ASN A 119 4.00 12.86 16.26
C ASN A 119 3.22 13.17 14.97
N PRO A 120 1.91 13.46 15.06
CA PRO A 120 1.07 13.73 13.89
C PRO A 120 1.48 14.95 13.05
N GLU A 121 2.33 15.83 13.57
CA GLU A 121 2.83 17.01 12.84
C GLU A 121 3.72 16.58 11.66
N LEU A 122 4.48 15.49 11.81
CA LEU A 122 5.30 14.92 10.73
C LEU A 122 4.46 14.52 9.50
N ALA A 123 3.25 14.04 9.73
CA ALA A 123 2.34 13.73 8.62
C ALA A 123 1.90 14.98 7.84
N GLN A 124 1.82 16.14 8.49
CA GLN A 124 1.52 17.41 7.82
C GLN A 124 2.72 17.91 7.02
N GLU A 125 3.93 17.79 7.54
CA GLU A 125 5.17 18.14 6.84
C GLU A 125 5.32 17.28 5.58
N ARG A 126 5.18 15.96 5.69
CA ARG A 126 5.20 15.06 4.53
C ARG A 126 4.13 15.40 3.50
N MET A 127 2.92 15.75 3.92
CA MET A 127 1.86 16.18 3.00
C MET A 127 2.24 17.46 2.26
N LYS A 128 2.89 18.41 2.93
CA LYS A 128 3.41 19.62 2.32
C LYS A 128 4.47 19.31 1.27
N GLU A 129 5.40 18.43 1.57
CA GLU A 129 6.44 17.99 0.63
C GLU A 129 5.84 17.33 -0.62
N ILE A 130 4.85 16.43 -0.46
CA ILE A 130 4.16 15.76 -1.57
C ILE A 130 3.47 16.77 -2.48
N TYR A 131 2.79 17.78 -1.92
CA TYR A 131 2.15 18.82 -2.74
C TYR A 131 3.17 19.71 -3.44
N SER A 132 4.27 20.07 -2.77
CA SER A 132 5.37 20.83 -3.35
C SER A 132 6.04 20.07 -4.50
N ALA A 133 6.27 18.77 -4.35
CA ALA A 133 6.82 17.91 -5.39
C ALA A 133 5.89 17.74 -6.61
N LYS A 134 4.61 18.07 -6.46
CA LYS A 134 3.60 18.08 -7.53
C LYS A 134 3.36 19.48 -8.13
N ASP A 135 4.24 20.44 -7.83
CA ASP A 135 4.20 21.83 -8.31
C ASP A 135 2.91 22.59 -7.94
N TYR A 136 2.26 22.25 -6.81
CA TYR A 136 1.15 23.07 -6.31
C TYR A 136 1.67 24.38 -5.72
N PRO A 137 0.98 25.54 -5.97
CA PRO A 137 1.37 26.83 -5.41
C PRO A 137 1.40 26.81 -3.88
N GLN A 138 2.40 27.45 -3.25
CA GLN A 138 2.58 27.45 -1.80
C GLN A 138 1.33 27.96 -1.04
N ASP A 139 0.71 29.04 -1.53
CA ASP A 139 -0.52 29.58 -0.93
C ASP A 139 -1.68 28.56 -0.94
N TRP A 140 -1.77 27.75 -1.97
CA TRP A 140 -2.78 26.70 -2.07
C TRP A 140 -2.50 25.59 -1.05
N ILE A 141 -1.22 25.18 -0.93
CA ILE A 141 -0.77 24.17 0.04
C ILE A 141 -1.14 24.61 1.46
N ASP A 142 -0.80 25.84 1.84
CA ASP A 142 -1.05 26.39 3.17
C ASP A 142 -2.55 26.49 3.49
N LYS A 143 -3.37 26.88 2.51
CA LYS A 143 -4.82 26.89 2.66
C LYS A 143 -5.40 25.48 2.81
N ARG A 144 -4.86 24.52 2.05
CA ARG A 144 -5.30 23.13 2.09
C ARG A 144 -5.01 22.48 3.43
N LEU A 145 -3.79 22.65 3.97
CA LEU A 145 -3.36 22.11 5.26
C LEU A 145 -4.16 22.72 6.42
N ARG A 146 -4.35 24.05 6.43
CA ARG A 146 -5.21 24.72 7.41
C ARG A 146 -6.65 24.19 7.39
N GLY A 147 -7.23 23.98 6.22
CA GLY A 147 -8.57 23.43 6.09
C GLY A 147 -8.71 21.98 6.58
N ILE A 148 -7.64 21.18 6.51
CA ILE A 148 -7.61 19.83 7.07
C ILE A 148 -7.53 19.87 8.59
N ALA A 149 -6.65 20.71 9.15
CA ALA A 149 -6.48 20.88 10.59
C ALA A 149 -7.78 21.36 11.27
N ILE A 150 -8.48 22.34 10.70
CA ILE A 150 -9.76 22.84 11.22
C ILE A 150 -10.83 21.73 11.23
N ARG A 151 -10.92 20.93 10.16
CA ARG A 151 -11.89 19.81 10.08
C ARG A 151 -11.59 18.70 11.09
N GLN A 152 -10.32 18.40 11.35
CA GLN A 152 -9.92 17.41 12.34
C GLN A 152 -10.22 17.88 13.77
N ASN A 153 -9.95 19.14 14.07
CA ASN A 153 -10.27 19.73 15.40
C ASN A 153 -11.78 19.77 15.63
N GLY A 154 -12.57 20.16 14.64
CA GLY A 154 -14.03 20.12 14.75
C GLY A 154 -14.58 18.71 15.01
N LYS A 155 -14.03 17.67 14.36
CA LYS A 155 -14.40 16.27 14.64
C LYS A 155 -14.04 15.83 16.07
N LYS A 156 -12.86 16.20 16.56
CA LYS A 156 -12.43 15.89 17.93
C LYS A 156 -13.33 16.56 18.99
N GLU A 157 -13.73 17.80 18.76
CA GLU A 157 -14.67 18.50 19.68
C GLU A 157 -16.04 17.84 19.69
N VAL A 158 -16.56 17.43 18.52
CA VAL A 158 -17.86 16.74 18.43
C VAL A 158 -17.82 15.39 19.14
N LEU A 159 -16.74 14.62 18.98
CA LEU A 159 -16.55 13.34 19.65
C LEU A 159 -16.45 13.52 21.16
N LYS A 160 -15.68 14.51 21.65
CA LYS A 160 -15.54 14.83 23.06
C LYS A 160 -16.88 15.25 23.69
N LYS A 161 -17.68 16.06 22.97
CA LYS A 161 -19.04 16.42 23.41
C LYS A 161 -19.96 15.21 23.49
N LYS A 162 -19.87 14.28 22.55
CA LYS A 162 -20.64 13.03 22.55
C LYS A 162 -20.28 12.12 23.73
N GLU A 163 -19.01 11.96 24.05
CA GLU A 163 -18.54 11.19 25.21
C GLU A 163 -19.01 11.78 26.53
N ILE A 164 -18.94 13.11 26.68
CA ILE A 164 -19.46 13.81 27.87
C ILE A 164 -20.97 13.59 28.01
N LEU A 165 -21.72 13.68 26.92
CA LEU A 165 -23.19 13.47 26.91
C LEU A 165 -23.55 12.03 27.32
N LEU A 166 -22.85 11.03 26.77
CA LEU A 166 -23.04 9.61 27.10
C LEU A 166 -22.72 9.31 28.57
N SER A 167 -21.62 9.89 29.08
CA SER A 167 -21.23 9.72 30.48
C SER A 167 -22.21 10.39 31.45
N SER A 168 -22.82 11.53 31.08
CA SER A 168 -23.86 12.17 31.88
C SER A 168 -25.17 11.40 31.88
N GLN A 169 -25.58 10.83 30.72
CA GLN A 169 -26.75 9.96 30.64
C GLN A 169 -26.58 8.67 31.46
N GLN A 170 -25.41 8.05 31.44
CA GLN A 170 -25.11 6.87 32.27
C GLN A 170 -25.15 7.18 33.76
N ARG A 171 -24.65 8.35 34.20
CA ARG A 171 -24.76 8.80 35.59
C ARG A 171 -26.22 9.03 36.01
N PHE A 172 -27.01 9.68 35.14
CA PHE A 172 -28.43 9.93 35.40
C PHE A 172 -29.22 8.63 35.55
N LEU A 173 -28.99 7.64 34.68
CA LEU A 173 -29.64 6.34 34.76
C LEU A 173 -29.25 5.56 36.01
N LYS A 174 -27.99 5.63 36.46
CA LYS A 174 -27.58 5.00 37.72
C LYS A 174 -28.21 5.63 38.97
N GLN A 175 -28.47 6.93 38.96
CA GLN A 175 -29.08 7.64 40.11
C GLN A 175 -30.58 7.42 40.24
N HIS A 176 -31.28 6.96 39.19
CA HIS A 176 -32.76 6.86 39.17
C HIS A 176 -33.27 5.45 38.96
N LEU A 177 -32.38 4.45 38.92
CA LEU A 177 -32.71 3.01 38.79
C LEU A 177 -32.29 2.17 40.00
N GLU A 178 -31.74 2.82 41.07
CA GLU A 178 -31.62 2.28 42.44
C GLU A 178 -32.75 2.86 43.32
#